data_68f21317e1d089b607c577ba25526159
#
_entry.id   68f21317e1d089b607c577ba25526159
#
_cell.length_a   1.000
_cell.length_b   1.000
_cell.length_c   1.000
_cell.angle_alpha   90.00
_cell.angle_beta   90.00
_cell.angle_gamma   90.00
#
_symmetry.space_group_name_H-M   'P 1'
#
loop_
_entity.id
_entity.type
_entity.pdbx_description
1 polymer ?
#
loop_
_entity_poly.entity_id
_entity_poly.type
_entity_poly.pdbx_seq_one_letter_code
_entity_poly.pdbx_strand_id
1 'polypeptide(L)' 'MMKQLIEDIAKALVDIPEEVAVRVVEGEQVTVLELRVAQSDLGKVIGKQGRTARSIRTILGAAGMKLNRRFTLEILE' A
#
# COMPACT_ATOMS: atom_id res chain seq x y z
N MET A 1 -3.52 -9.25 -7.86
CA MET A 1 -4.62 -8.29 -7.81
C MET A 1 -4.37 -7.17 -6.81
N MET A 2 -4.20 -7.48 -5.54
CA MET A 2 -3.94 -6.44 -4.54
C MET A 2 -2.61 -5.73 -4.76
N LYS A 3 -1.59 -6.49 -5.16
CA LYS A 3 -0.30 -5.90 -5.44
C LYS A 3 -0.39 -4.82 -6.52
N GLN A 4 -1.07 -5.14 -7.62
CA GLN A 4 -1.22 -4.19 -8.73
C GLN A 4 -2.01 -2.96 -8.30
N LEU A 5 -3.05 -3.16 -7.49
CA LEU A 5 -3.85 -2.04 -6.98
C LEU A 5 -2.98 -1.07 -6.19
N ILE A 6 -2.15 -1.58 -5.29
CA ILE A 6 -1.29 -0.73 -4.47
C ILE A 6 -0.22 -0.05 -5.32
N GLU A 7 0.34 -0.78 -6.30
CA GLU A 7 1.30 -0.18 -7.22
C GLU A 7 0.68 0.98 -7.99
N ASP A 8 -0.53 0.79 -8.50
CA ASP A 8 -1.20 1.82 -9.28
C ASP A 8 -1.51 3.05 -8.42
N ILE A 9 -2.00 2.84 -7.20
CA ILE A 9 -2.28 3.94 -6.30
C ILE A 9 -1.01 4.72 -5.99
N ALA A 10 0.06 4.02 -5.63
CA ALA A 10 1.31 4.66 -5.27
C ALA A 10 1.89 5.43 -6.45
N LYS A 11 1.88 4.84 -7.65
CA LYS A 11 2.42 5.50 -8.83
C LYS A 11 1.65 6.76 -9.18
N ALA A 12 0.37 6.81 -8.87
CA ALA A 12 -0.45 7.99 -9.11
C ALA A 12 -0.12 9.13 -8.14
N LEU A 13 0.45 8.82 -6.98
CA LEU A 13 0.69 9.80 -5.94
C LEU A 13 2.11 10.35 -5.93
N VAL A 14 3.09 9.60 -6.43
CA VAL A 14 4.51 9.94 -6.27
C VAL A 14 5.07 10.68 -7.48
N ASP A 15 6.21 11.32 -7.27
CA ASP A 15 6.94 12.00 -8.35
C ASP A 15 7.88 11.06 -9.08
N ILE A 16 8.34 9.99 -8.43
CA ILE A 16 9.28 9.03 -9.02
C ILE A 16 8.62 7.65 -9.07
N PRO A 17 7.68 7.44 -10.01
CA PRO A 17 6.94 6.18 -10.04
C PRO A 17 7.81 4.96 -10.34
N GLU A 18 8.96 5.15 -11.00
CA GLU A 18 9.85 4.03 -11.28
C GLU A 18 10.49 3.44 -10.02
N GLU A 19 10.42 4.15 -8.89
CA GLU A 19 10.93 3.62 -7.63
C GLU A 19 9.85 2.97 -6.77
N VAL A 20 8.63 2.91 -7.28
CA VAL A 20 7.56 2.20 -6.56
C VAL A 20 7.77 0.70 -6.67
N ALA A 21 7.77 0.02 -5.55
CA ALA A 21 7.86 -1.43 -5.50
C ALA A 21 6.92 -1.94 -4.41
N VAL A 22 6.22 -3.01 -4.70
CA VAL A 22 5.34 -3.66 -3.73
C VAL A 22 5.76 -5.11 -3.59
N ARG A 23 5.96 -5.52 -2.36
CA ARG A 23 6.29 -6.91 -2.05
C ARG A 23 5.14 -7.51 -1.25
N VAL A 24 4.71 -8.70 -1.66
CA VAL A 24 3.62 -9.40 -0.99
C VAL A 24 4.22 -10.45 -0.07
N VAL A 25 3.89 -10.37 1.21
CA VAL A 25 4.33 -11.37 2.19
C VAL A 25 3.08 -12.06 2.71
N GLU A 26 2.91 -13.32 2.30
CA GLU A 26 1.73 -14.08 2.67
C GLU A 26 1.95 -14.84 3.96
N GLY A 27 1.10 -14.59 4.95
CA GLY A 27 1.04 -15.37 6.16
C GLY A 27 -0.17 -16.29 6.13
N GLU A 28 -0.37 -17.03 7.20
CA GLU A 28 -1.49 -17.96 7.27
C GLU A 28 -2.82 -17.23 7.31
N GLN A 29 -2.90 -16.11 8.02
CA GLN A 29 -4.15 -15.39 8.20
C GLN A 29 -4.11 -13.97 7.66
N VAL A 30 -2.93 -13.41 7.49
CA VAL A 30 -2.74 -12.02 7.08
C VAL A 30 -1.74 -11.97 5.94
N THR A 31 -2.07 -11.20 4.90
CA THR A 31 -1.15 -10.89 3.81
C THR A 31 -0.68 -9.46 3.99
N VAL A 32 0.62 -9.26 4.06
CA VAL A 32 1.22 -7.93 4.21
C VAL A 32 1.67 -7.45 2.84
N LEU A 33 1.25 -6.25 2.49
CA LEU A 33 1.71 -5.59 1.28
C LEU A 33 2.72 -4.53 1.69
N GLU A 34 3.99 -4.78 1.39
CA GLU A 34 5.07 -3.86 1.72
C GLU A 34 5.28 -2.92 0.55
N LEU A 35 5.07 -1.63 0.80
CA LEU A 35 5.21 -0.60 -0.22
C LEU A 35 6.51 0.16 -0.01
N ARG A 36 7.30 0.26 -1.08
CA ARG A 36 8.50 1.07 -1.10
C ARG A 36 8.38 2.12 -2.19
N VAL A 37 8.75 3.34 -1.85
CA VAL A 37 8.79 4.45 -2.80
C VAL A 37 10.11 5.20 -2.60
N ALA A 38 10.42 6.14 -3.50
CA ALA A 38 11.56 7.02 -3.29
C ALA A 38 11.40 7.73 -1.94
N GLN A 39 12.51 7.87 -1.22
CA GLN A 39 12.45 8.47 0.11
C GLN A 39 11.82 9.86 0.08
N SER A 40 12.09 10.62 -0.96
CA SER A 40 11.51 11.95 -1.13
C SER A 40 10.00 11.91 -1.34
N ASP A 41 9.44 10.74 -1.67
CA ASP A 41 8.01 10.58 -1.92
C ASP A 41 7.24 9.99 -0.74
N LEU A 42 7.94 9.62 0.34
CA LEU A 42 7.27 8.99 1.49
C LEU A 42 6.08 9.80 2.00
N GLY A 43 6.26 11.12 2.11
CA GLY A 43 5.19 11.96 2.58
C GLY A 43 3.95 11.92 1.70
N LYS A 44 4.11 11.62 0.42
CA LYS A 44 2.99 11.59 -0.52
C LYS A 44 2.12 10.35 -0.34
N VAL A 45 2.71 9.23 0.09
CA VAL A 45 1.93 8.01 0.31
C VAL A 45 1.42 7.91 1.75
N ILE A 46 2.10 8.56 2.69
CA ILE A 46 1.62 8.65 4.07
C ILE A 46 0.51 9.69 4.18
N GLY A 47 0.74 10.84 3.57
CA GLY A 47 -0.21 11.94 3.59
C GLY A 47 -0.16 12.73 4.88
N LYS A 48 -0.84 13.88 4.87
CA LYS A 48 -0.89 14.75 6.03
C LYS A 48 -1.58 14.02 7.19
N GLN A 49 -0.88 13.91 8.31
CA GLN A 49 -1.38 13.23 9.50
C GLN A 49 -1.71 11.76 9.25
N GLY A 50 -1.05 11.16 8.25
CA GLY A 50 -1.25 9.76 7.93
C GLY A 50 -2.55 9.44 7.20
N ARG A 51 -3.24 10.45 6.69
CA ARG A 51 -4.57 10.26 6.11
C ARG A 51 -4.58 9.44 4.84
N THR A 52 -3.58 9.63 3.98
CA THR A 52 -3.51 8.87 2.73
C THR A 52 -3.29 7.39 3.02
N ALA A 53 -2.31 7.08 3.86
CA ALA A 53 -2.05 5.68 4.24
C ALA A 53 -3.26 5.06 4.91
N ARG A 54 -3.96 5.82 5.75
CA ARG A 54 -5.16 5.31 6.41
C ARG A 54 -6.26 4.99 5.39
N SER A 55 -6.42 5.86 4.39
CA SER A 55 -7.41 5.61 3.33
C SER A 55 -7.08 4.37 2.53
N ILE A 56 -5.81 4.18 2.21
CA ILE A 56 -5.38 2.97 1.50
C ILE A 56 -5.67 1.73 2.33
N ARG A 57 -5.39 1.78 3.63
CA ARG A 57 -5.68 0.66 4.53
C ARG A 57 -7.16 0.37 4.61
N THR A 58 -8.01 1.40 4.56
CA THR A 58 -9.45 1.22 4.54
C THR A 58 -9.90 0.49 3.28
N ILE A 59 -9.34 0.87 2.13
CA ILE A 59 -9.66 0.19 0.87
C ILE A 59 -9.22 -1.27 0.92
N LEU A 60 -8.03 -1.53 1.45
CA LEU A 60 -7.54 -2.91 1.58
C LEU A 60 -8.42 -3.74 2.49
N GLY A 61 -8.89 -3.14 3.57
CA GLY A 61 -9.80 -3.83 4.50
C GLY A 61 -11.10 -4.23 3.82
N ALA A 62 -11.68 -3.30 3.04
CA ALA A 62 -12.92 -3.58 2.33
C ALA A 62 -12.73 -4.68 1.28
N ALA A 63 -11.63 -4.61 0.52
CA ALA A 63 -11.33 -5.63 -0.48
C ALA A 63 -11.10 -6.99 0.17
N GLY A 64 -10.43 -6.98 1.33
CA GLY A 64 -10.18 -8.21 2.07
C GLY A 64 -11.46 -8.89 2.54
N MET A 65 -12.42 -8.09 3.01
CA MET A 65 -13.71 -8.63 3.42
C MET A 65 -14.40 -9.34 2.27
N LYS A 66 -14.36 -8.74 1.09
CA LYS A 66 -14.98 -9.34 -0.08
C LYS A 66 -14.31 -10.65 -0.47
N LEU A 67 -12.99 -10.74 -0.30
CA LEU A 67 -12.23 -11.93 -0.65
C LEU A 67 -12.08 -12.90 0.53
N ASN A 68 -12.65 -12.54 1.67
CA ASN A 68 -12.55 -13.33 2.90
C ASN A 68 -11.09 -13.52 3.32
N ARG A 69 -10.29 -12.45 3.19
CA ARG A 69 -8.87 -12.45 3.54
C ARG A 69 -8.54 -11.15 4.24
N ARG A 70 -7.45 -11.16 5.02
CA ARG A 70 -7.01 -9.96 5.69
C ARG A 70 -5.73 -9.44 5.03
N PHE A 71 -5.78 -8.19 4.60
CA PHE A 71 -4.63 -7.52 4.00
C PHE A 71 -4.22 -6.35 4.88
N THR A 72 -2.92 -6.15 5.03
CA THR A 72 -2.38 -4.97 5.69
C THR A 72 -1.36 -4.29 4.80
N LEU A 73 -1.15 -3.00 5.03
CA LEU A 73 -0.18 -2.20 4.29
C LEU A 73 0.94 -1.80 5.23
N GLU A 74 2.17 -2.04 4.80
CA GLU A 74 3.34 -1.57 5.50
C GLU A 74 4.14 -0.68 4.55
N ILE A 75 4.37 0.57 4.97
CA ILE A 75 5.16 1.50 4.17
C ILE A 75 6.58 1.50 4.71
N LEU A 76 7.52 1.09 3.86
CA LEU A 76 8.92 0.97 4.25
C LEU A 76 9.62 2.31 4.13
N GLU A 77 10.46 2.63 5.10
CA GLU A 77 11.21 3.90 5.09
C GLU A 77 12.64 3.76 4.61
#